data_1d478c5f30af3ef77d193486824f07d8
#
_entry.id   1d478c5f30af3ef77d193486824f07d8
#
_cell.length_a   1.000
_cell.length_b   1.000
_cell.length_c   1.000
_cell.angle_alpha   90.00
_cell.angle_beta   90.00
_cell.angle_gamma   90.00
#
_symmetry.space_group_name_H-M   'P 1'
#
loop_
_entity.id
_entity.type
_entity.pdbx_description
1 polymer ?
#
loop_
_entity_poly.entity_id
_entity_poly.type
_entity_poly.pdbx_seq_one_letter_code
_entity_poly.pdbx_strand_id
1 'polypeptide(L)'
;SHTLAGQLPGLVSKQVSGLPGQDNSSLNIRGFGSPLVIIDGVEGDLTRIDPGQIESISILKDGSGSIYGARAGNGVILVTTKTGADQAPTISFNTSYTLQGNTVTTRPADSFQRALYQNDIYMNGGGVESRKPYLEEELELFKKGTNPEYLNTDWYDAVIRKFAPQQNHNISVTGGTEKTKYYGYFGYNRQELQFKPNSGHYDRYNFQVNFSTKVKERLNVGMNIQYMMDDKNYPSGGDLYQDGTNFWQGIIYSADPRYPLSLPDKSLLSYANMQNGSPIWAVNIDNSGYYDLKNNNIKFTGFAEYASKYVEGLKAKANIMYVYNSSFLKWMHKRGTFYTYESGADLYSFAGQSVEPSSLREDHGTGTNLVQQYSLNYNRDFNGHHVSGLAMFESTINHNKNFYTKVQDFKTTIIEEMVAGDAETAINGSGSSNYGRVSVIGRLDYNYRDKYMIEATIRGDAS
;
A
#
# COMPACT_ATOMS: atom_id res chain seq x y z
N SER A 1 -3.19 8.34 3.86
CA SER A 1 -2.40 8.54 5.10
C SER A 1 -1.51 9.79 5.05
N HIS A 2 -0.99 10.19 3.88
CA HIS A 2 -0.19 11.41 3.72
C HIS A 2 -0.93 12.70 4.11
N THR A 3 -2.21 12.80 3.82
CA THR A 3 -3.04 13.97 4.13
C THR A 3 -3.18 14.25 5.63
N LEU A 4 -2.84 13.28 6.48
CA LEU A 4 -2.89 13.44 7.94
C LEU A 4 -1.60 14.04 8.53
N ALA A 5 -0.51 14.06 7.77
CA ALA A 5 0.76 14.59 8.21
C ALA A 5 0.63 16.09 8.53
N GLY A 6 1.00 16.49 9.75
CA GLY A 6 0.96 17.88 10.21
C GLY A 6 -0.44 18.42 10.53
N GLN A 7 -1.53 17.69 10.28
CA GLN A 7 -2.90 18.15 10.57
C GLN A 7 -3.38 17.78 11.97
N LEU A 8 -2.81 16.73 12.56
CA LEU A 8 -3.23 16.22 13.87
C LEU A 8 -2.08 16.35 14.87
N PRO A 9 -2.24 17.13 15.97
CA PRO A 9 -1.17 17.33 16.94
C PRO A 9 -0.69 16.02 17.58
N GLY A 10 0.62 15.76 17.51
CA GLY A 10 1.25 14.56 18.07
C GLY A 10 1.18 13.31 17.19
N LEU A 11 0.61 13.40 15.99
CA LEU A 11 0.70 12.36 14.97
C LEU A 11 1.94 12.59 14.10
N VAL A 12 2.83 11.62 14.08
CA VAL A 12 3.97 11.54 13.17
C VAL A 12 3.61 10.57 12.04
N SER A 13 3.76 11.02 10.82
CA SER A 13 3.54 10.22 9.62
C SER A 13 4.84 10.15 8.83
N LYS A 14 5.34 8.94 8.57
CA LYS A 14 6.53 8.70 7.77
C LYS A 14 6.16 7.86 6.55
N GLN A 15 6.37 8.40 5.37
CA GLN A 15 6.25 7.62 4.13
C GLN A 15 7.39 6.61 4.04
N VAL A 16 7.05 5.35 3.78
CA VAL A 16 8.03 4.26 3.69
C VAL A 16 8.53 4.10 2.26
N SER A 17 7.64 4.24 1.29
CA SER A 17 7.92 4.10 -0.14
C SER A 17 7.20 5.18 -0.94
N GLY A 18 7.73 5.52 -2.10
CA GLY A 18 7.05 6.38 -3.09
C GLY A 18 6.40 5.58 -4.22
N LEU A 19 6.45 4.24 -4.16
CA LEU A 19 5.84 3.40 -5.18
C LEU A 19 4.31 3.46 -5.09
N PRO A 20 3.60 3.61 -6.21
CA PRO A 20 2.15 3.56 -6.27
C PRO A 20 1.59 2.35 -5.53
N GLY A 21 0.52 2.55 -4.71
CA GLY A 21 -0.09 1.47 -3.92
C GLY A 21 0.78 0.89 -2.79
N GLN A 22 2.00 1.40 -2.59
CA GLN A 22 2.89 1.10 -1.47
C GLN A 22 3.33 2.39 -0.73
N ASP A 23 2.76 3.51 -1.10
CA ASP A 23 3.00 4.85 -0.56
C ASP A 23 2.31 5.10 0.79
N ASN A 24 1.90 4.05 1.47
CA ASN A 24 1.29 4.15 2.79
C ASN A 24 2.27 4.72 3.81
N SER A 25 1.75 5.59 4.65
CA SER A 25 2.53 6.16 5.73
C SER A 25 2.47 5.29 6.98
N SER A 26 3.60 5.02 7.56
CA SER A 26 3.67 4.54 8.94
C SER A 26 3.24 5.67 9.87
N LEU A 27 2.20 5.41 10.66
CA LEU A 27 1.66 6.36 11.63
C LEU A 27 2.19 6.05 13.02
N ASN A 28 2.54 7.09 13.75
CA ASN A 28 3.04 6.97 15.11
C ASN A 28 2.47 8.11 15.96
N ILE A 29 2.02 7.80 17.17
CA ILE A 29 1.57 8.80 18.13
C ILE A 29 2.63 8.98 19.21
N ARG A 30 3.19 10.18 19.34
CA ARG A 30 4.21 10.56 20.34
C ARG A 30 5.45 9.66 20.38
N GLY A 31 5.77 8.92 19.34
CA GLY A 31 6.94 8.04 19.30
C GLY A 31 6.73 6.62 19.89
N PHE A 32 5.53 6.27 20.35
CA PHE A 32 5.26 4.99 21.03
C PHE A 32 4.99 3.81 20.09
N GLY A 33 4.97 4.00 18.79
CA GLY A 33 4.70 2.95 17.80
C GLY A 33 3.38 3.13 17.08
N SER A 34 2.96 2.08 16.34
CA SER A 34 1.74 2.12 15.53
C SER A 34 0.49 2.21 16.41
N PRO A 35 -0.39 3.20 16.20
CA PRO A 35 -1.64 3.34 16.93
C PRO A 35 -2.65 2.26 16.49
N LEU A 36 -3.61 1.97 17.36
CA LEU A 36 -4.79 1.20 17.00
C LEU A 36 -5.73 2.06 16.15
N VAL A 37 -6.17 1.57 15.01
CA VAL A 37 -7.14 2.27 14.14
C VAL A 37 -8.52 1.67 14.35
N ILE A 38 -9.49 2.51 14.69
CA ILE A 38 -10.90 2.13 14.87
C ILE A 38 -11.73 2.87 13.82
N ILE A 39 -12.47 2.14 13.02
CA ILE A 39 -13.30 2.66 11.92
C ILE A 39 -14.76 2.28 12.19
N ASP A 40 -15.60 3.29 12.44
CA ASP A 40 -17.01 3.11 12.78
C ASP A 40 -17.22 2.18 14.01
N GLY A 41 -16.32 2.30 15.00
CA GLY A 41 -16.39 1.56 16.26
C GLY A 41 -15.74 0.18 16.24
N VAL A 42 -15.12 -0.25 15.15
CA VAL A 42 -14.46 -1.56 15.01
C VAL A 42 -13.04 -1.38 14.49
N GLU A 43 -12.12 -2.25 14.90
CA GLU A 43 -10.74 -2.27 14.40
C GLU A 43 -10.69 -2.42 12.89
N GLY A 44 -9.90 -1.58 12.24
CA GLY A 44 -9.78 -1.54 10.78
C GLY A 44 -8.44 -1.00 10.30
N ASP A 45 -8.31 -0.95 8.98
CA ASP A 45 -7.11 -0.48 8.29
C ASP A 45 -7.42 0.82 7.54
N LEU A 46 -6.74 1.90 7.91
CA LEU A 46 -6.92 3.23 7.30
C LEU A 46 -6.52 3.24 5.82
N THR A 47 -5.64 2.34 5.41
CA THR A 47 -5.18 2.24 4.02
C THR A 47 -6.26 1.76 3.06
N ARG A 48 -7.33 1.15 3.58
CA ARG A 48 -8.44 0.59 2.80
C ARG A 48 -9.60 1.54 2.57
N ILE A 49 -9.54 2.75 3.14
CA ILE A 49 -10.58 3.77 3.02
C ILE A 49 -10.08 4.90 2.13
N ASP A 50 -10.92 5.33 1.20
CA ASP A 50 -10.66 6.55 0.43
C ASP A 50 -10.91 7.78 1.31
N PRO A 51 -10.05 8.82 1.28
CA PRO A 51 -10.27 10.06 2.03
C PRO A 51 -11.64 10.68 1.79
N GLY A 52 -12.22 10.53 0.59
CA GLY A 52 -13.55 11.01 0.26
C GLY A 52 -14.69 10.35 1.06
N GLN A 53 -14.45 9.15 1.64
CA GLN A 53 -15.41 8.42 2.48
C GLN A 53 -15.36 8.86 3.96
N ILE A 54 -14.33 9.62 4.36
CA ILE A 54 -14.09 9.99 5.76
C ILE A 54 -14.88 11.26 6.11
N GLU A 55 -15.62 11.21 7.21
CA GLU A 55 -16.30 12.37 7.81
C GLU A 55 -15.37 13.06 8.82
N SER A 56 -14.78 12.28 9.73
CA SER A 56 -13.91 12.83 10.77
C SER A 56 -12.84 11.83 11.21
N ILE A 57 -11.71 12.38 11.68
CA ILE A 57 -10.64 11.63 12.33
C ILE A 57 -10.31 12.28 13.66
N SER A 58 -10.28 11.47 14.72
CA SER A 58 -9.91 11.89 16.07
C SER A 58 -8.81 11.01 16.64
N ILE A 59 -7.93 11.58 17.47
CA ILE A 59 -6.85 10.84 18.11
C ILE A 59 -7.13 10.79 19.60
N LEU A 60 -7.26 9.58 20.15
CA LEU A 60 -7.27 9.35 21.58
C LEU A 60 -5.86 9.08 22.06
N LYS A 61 -5.45 9.87 23.02
CA LYS A 61 -4.13 9.77 23.68
C LYS A 61 -4.36 9.42 25.13
N ASP A 62 -3.44 8.70 25.72
CA ASP A 62 -3.45 8.37 27.15
C ASP A 62 -4.69 7.52 27.57
N GLY A 63 -5.23 7.77 28.75
CA GLY A 63 -6.32 6.99 29.34
C GLY A 63 -7.63 6.93 28.56
N SER A 64 -7.88 7.89 27.65
CA SER A 64 -9.12 7.91 26.86
C SER A 64 -9.22 6.74 25.86
N GLY A 65 -8.10 6.05 25.58
CA GLY A 65 -8.06 4.84 24.77
C GLY A 65 -8.33 3.54 25.54
N SER A 66 -8.45 3.58 26.87
CA SER A 66 -8.53 2.39 27.74
C SER A 66 -9.68 1.44 27.43
N ILE A 67 -10.79 1.96 26.89
CA ILE A 67 -11.93 1.15 26.42
C ILE A 67 -11.55 0.13 25.33
N TYR A 68 -10.47 0.41 24.56
CA TYR A 68 -9.97 -0.46 23.50
C TYR A 68 -8.91 -1.46 23.98
N GLY A 69 -8.61 -1.46 25.29
CA GLY A 69 -7.74 -2.43 25.98
C GLY A 69 -6.24 -2.16 25.75
N ALA A 70 -5.40 -3.15 26.10
CA ALA A 70 -3.94 -3.03 26.07
C ALA A 70 -3.36 -2.65 24.69
N ARG A 71 -4.04 -2.99 23.61
CA ARG A 71 -3.62 -2.63 22.23
C ARG A 71 -3.71 -1.14 21.93
N ALA A 72 -4.45 -0.38 22.72
CA ALA A 72 -4.54 1.07 22.64
C ALA A 72 -3.38 1.79 23.36
N GLY A 73 -2.40 1.07 23.90
CA GLY A 73 -1.26 1.64 24.63
C GLY A 73 -0.43 2.65 23.82
N ASN A 74 -0.40 2.50 22.51
CA ASN A 74 0.25 3.44 21.59
C ASN A 74 -0.69 4.58 21.10
N GLY A 75 -1.88 4.68 21.65
CA GLY A 75 -2.94 5.60 21.23
C GLY A 75 -3.90 4.97 20.21
N VAL A 76 -5.01 5.66 19.99
CA VAL A 76 -6.08 5.21 19.08
C VAL A 76 -6.40 6.30 18.07
N ILE A 77 -6.51 5.93 16.80
CA ILE A 77 -7.07 6.77 15.73
C ILE A 77 -8.52 6.33 15.51
N LEU A 78 -9.46 7.21 15.82
CA LEU A 78 -10.88 7.00 15.53
C LEU A 78 -11.22 7.62 14.18
N VAL A 79 -11.78 6.81 13.31
CA VAL A 79 -12.25 7.24 11.98
C VAL A 79 -13.76 7.03 11.93
N THR A 80 -14.47 8.08 11.57
CA THR A 80 -15.91 8.02 11.29
C THR A 80 -16.10 8.20 9.80
N THR A 81 -16.81 7.27 9.16
CA THR A 81 -17.14 7.37 7.74
C THR A 81 -18.42 8.19 7.52
N LYS A 82 -18.53 8.78 6.32
CA LYS A 82 -19.71 9.56 5.93
C LYS A 82 -20.96 8.72 5.94
N THR A 83 -22.04 9.30 6.44
CA THR A 83 -23.37 8.71 6.50
C THR A 83 -24.40 9.64 5.84
N GLY A 84 -25.62 9.16 5.67
CA GLY A 84 -26.73 9.95 5.19
C GLY A 84 -27.10 11.08 6.17
N ALA A 85 -27.64 12.18 5.65
CA ALA A 85 -28.09 13.33 6.41
C ALA A 85 -29.57 13.62 6.15
N ASP A 86 -30.23 14.32 7.09
CA ASP A 86 -31.61 14.80 6.91
C ASP A 86 -31.57 16.06 6.02
N GLN A 87 -31.59 15.83 4.73
CA GLN A 87 -31.52 16.88 3.70
C GLN A 87 -31.99 16.35 2.36
N ALA A 88 -32.32 17.26 1.44
CA ALA A 88 -32.54 16.91 0.03
C ALA A 88 -31.30 16.20 -0.56
N PRO A 89 -31.47 15.28 -1.52
CA PRO A 89 -30.36 14.59 -2.17
C PRO A 89 -29.33 15.59 -2.72
N THR A 90 -28.07 15.42 -2.30
CA THR A 90 -26.94 16.20 -2.78
C THR A 90 -25.95 15.27 -3.44
N ILE A 91 -25.60 15.56 -4.70
CA ILE A 91 -24.57 14.82 -5.45
C ILE A 91 -23.28 15.66 -5.46
N SER A 92 -22.18 15.05 -5.11
CA SER A 92 -20.86 15.65 -5.18
C SER A 92 -19.99 14.85 -6.13
N PHE A 93 -19.28 15.55 -7.03
CA PHE A 93 -18.31 14.95 -7.94
C PHE A 93 -16.97 15.66 -7.77
N ASN A 94 -15.90 14.91 -7.57
CA ASN A 94 -14.54 15.42 -7.50
C ASN A 94 -13.66 14.67 -8.48
N THR A 95 -12.80 15.41 -9.15
CA THR A 95 -11.79 14.86 -10.05
C THR A 95 -10.47 15.61 -9.85
N SER A 96 -9.37 14.89 -9.87
CA SER A 96 -8.04 15.47 -9.87
C SER A 96 -7.10 14.70 -10.78
N TYR A 97 -6.21 15.44 -11.44
CA TYR A 97 -5.10 14.92 -12.20
C TYR A 97 -3.82 15.52 -11.64
N THR A 98 -2.91 14.68 -11.18
CA THR A 98 -1.68 15.08 -10.49
C THR A 98 -0.48 14.51 -11.21
N LEU A 99 0.59 15.27 -11.31
CA LEU A 99 1.88 14.82 -11.78
C LEU A 99 2.81 14.64 -10.58
N GLN A 100 3.21 13.41 -10.31
CA GLN A 100 4.12 13.05 -9.22
C GLN A 100 5.55 12.99 -9.74
N GLY A 101 6.49 13.53 -8.99
CA GLY A 101 7.92 13.48 -9.31
C GLY A 101 8.77 13.29 -8.07
N ASN A 102 9.99 12.81 -8.25
CA ASN A 102 10.95 12.67 -7.17
C ASN A 102 11.40 14.05 -6.67
N THR A 103 11.37 14.29 -5.38
CA THR A 103 11.81 15.54 -4.76
C THR A 103 13.33 15.59 -4.57
N VAL A 104 13.93 14.43 -4.29
CA VAL A 104 15.39 14.27 -4.15
C VAL A 104 15.81 13.05 -4.95
N THR A 105 16.82 13.22 -5.78
CA THR A 105 17.37 12.14 -6.60
C THR A 105 18.88 12.14 -6.52
N THR A 106 19.45 11.00 -6.15
CA THR A 106 20.88 10.76 -6.33
C THR A 106 21.11 10.35 -7.77
N ARG A 107 21.95 11.09 -8.49
CA ARG A 107 22.33 10.75 -9.87
C ARG A 107 23.51 9.79 -9.84
N PRO A 108 23.55 8.77 -10.73
CA PRO A 108 24.72 7.94 -10.92
C PRO A 108 25.89 8.77 -11.48
N ALA A 109 27.11 8.31 -11.23
CA ALA A 109 28.29 8.89 -11.86
C ALA A 109 28.24 8.68 -13.37
N ASP A 110 28.61 9.71 -14.14
CA ASP A 110 28.80 9.62 -15.59
C ASP A 110 30.09 8.84 -15.96
N SER A 111 30.29 8.59 -17.26
CA SER A 111 31.43 7.80 -17.73
C SER A 111 32.77 8.45 -17.39
N PHE A 112 32.87 9.77 -17.47
CA PHE A 112 34.08 10.52 -17.10
C PHE A 112 34.39 10.37 -15.59
N GLN A 113 33.41 10.62 -14.73
CA GLN A 113 33.54 10.50 -13.30
C GLN A 113 33.90 9.06 -12.86
N ARG A 114 33.28 8.07 -13.51
CA ARG A 114 33.55 6.66 -13.24
C ARG A 114 34.96 6.24 -13.68
N ALA A 115 35.42 6.68 -14.84
CA ALA A 115 36.78 6.42 -15.32
C ALA A 115 37.83 7.12 -14.43
N LEU A 116 37.57 8.36 -14.02
CA LEU A 116 38.41 9.08 -13.08
C LEU A 116 38.51 8.35 -11.73
N TYR A 117 37.38 7.92 -11.19
CA TYR A 117 37.35 7.17 -9.94
C TYR A 117 38.13 5.83 -10.01
N GLN A 118 38.09 5.14 -11.16
CA GLN A 118 38.88 3.92 -11.36
C GLN A 118 40.37 4.23 -11.40
N ASN A 119 40.79 5.34 -12.01
CA ASN A 119 42.18 5.81 -11.91
C ASN A 119 42.60 6.12 -10.47
N ASP A 120 41.72 6.76 -9.69
CA ASP A 120 42.00 7.08 -8.27
C ASP A 120 42.11 5.80 -7.44
N ILE A 121 41.25 4.81 -7.63
CA ILE A 121 41.35 3.50 -6.96
C ILE A 121 42.70 2.84 -7.26
N TYR A 122 43.08 2.83 -8.55
CA TYR A 122 44.37 2.24 -8.97
C TYR A 122 45.55 2.93 -8.34
N MET A 123 45.59 4.26 -8.34
CA MET A 123 46.66 5.05 -7.78
C MET A 123 46.74 4.90 -6.23
N ASN A 124 45.62 4.94 -5.55
CA ASN A 124 45.52 4.75 -4.11
C ASN A 124 45.92 3.32 -3.67
N GLY A 125 45.80 2.34 -4.56
CA GLY A 125 46.27 0.97 -4.38
C GLY A 125 47.74 0.76 -4.64
N GLY A 126 48.53 1.85 -4.82
CA GLY A 126 49.98 1.79 -5.11
C GLY A 126 50.30 1.65 -6.60
N GLY A 127 49.35 1.97 -7.47
CA GLY A 127 49.55 2.01 -8.91
C GLY A 127 50.55 3.05 -9.37
N VAL A 128 51.07 2.90 -10.60
CA VAL A 128 52.01 3.84 -11.20
C VAL A 128 51.33 4.65 -12.31
N GLU A 129 51.67 5.92 -12.44
CA GLU A 129 51.07 6.90 -13.33
C GLU A 129 50.95 6.40 -14.78
N SER A 130 52.02 5.79 -15.29
CA SER A 130 52.08 5.27 -16.67
C SER A 130 51.24 4.05 -16.97
N ARG A 131 50.54 3.50 -15.96
CA ARG A 131 49.69 2.30 -16.06
C ARG A 131 48.27 2.56 -15.53
N LYS A 132 47.86 3.81 -15.48
CA LYS A 132 46.47 4.16 -15.16
C LYS A 132 45.53 3.41 -16.09
N PRO A 133 44.40 2.92 -15.61
CA PRO A 133 43.34 2.27 -16.41
C PRO A 133 42.84 3.12 -17.59
N TYR A 134 42.82 4.46 -17.41
CA TYR A 134 42.38 5.41 -18.45
C TYR A 134 43.41 6.54 -18.57
N LEU A 135 43.78 6.83 -19.83
CA LEU A 135 44.62 7.94 -20.20
C LEU A 135 43.81 9.26 -20.20
N GLU A 136 44.51 10.39 -20.08
CA GLU A 136 43.88 11.72 -20.09
C GLU A 136 43.06 11.97 -21.36
N GLU A 137 43.58 11.50 -22.52
CA GLU A 137 42.88 11.61 -23.80
C GLU A 137 41.55 10.82 -23.80
N GLU A 138 41.51 9.65 -23.18
CA GLU A 138 40.30 8.83 -23.02
C GLU A 138 39.31 9.50 -22.08
N LEU A 139 39.77 10.08 -20.99
CA LEU A 139 38.94 10.86 -20.07
C LEU A 139 38.27 12.03 -20.77
N GLU A 140 38.97 12.76 -21.63
CA GLU A 140 38.38 13.84 -22.42
C GLU A 140 37.37 13.33 -23.47
N LEU A 141 37.55 12.14 -24.05
CA LEU A 141 36.57 11.50 -24.94
C LEU A 141 35.27 11.12 -24.19
N PHE A 142 35.38 10.53 -22.99
CA PHE A 142 34.21 10.29 -22.15
C PHE A 142 33.48 11.57 -21.78
N LYS A 143 34.20 12.63 -21.44
CA LYS A 143 33.63 13.93 -21.09
C LYS A 143 32.86 14.57 -22.24
N LYS A 144 33.36 14.43 -23.48
CA LYS A 144 32.69 14.93 -24.68
C LYS A 144 31.46 14.10 -25.05
N GLY A 145 31.46 12.78 -24.79
CA GLY A 145 30.34 11.89 -25.06
C GLY A 145 29.89 11.77 -26.52
N THR A 146 30.76 12.16 -27.47
CA THR A 146 30.42 12.22 -28.91
C THR A 146 30.97 11.04 -29.72
N ASN A 147 31.91 10.28 -29.14
CA ASN A 147 32.50 9.13 -29.81
C ASN A 147 31.71 7.87 -29.45
N PRO A 148 31.24 7.06 -30.43
CA PRO A 148 30.53 5.82 -30.19
C PRO A 148 31.28 4.76 -29.35
N GLU A 149 32.62 4.83 -29.26
CA GLU A 149 33.44 3.97 -28.44
C GLU A 149 33.58 4.46 -26.99
N TYR A 150 33.26 5.73 -26.73
CA TYR A 150 33.36 6.38 -25.44
C TYR A 150 31.99 6.88 -25.01
N LEU A 151 31.06 5.93 -24.80
CA LEU A 151 29.69 6.21 -24.47
C LEU A 151 29.53 6.85 -23.09
N ASN A 152 28.49 7.63 -22.94
CA ASN A 152 28.04 8.20 -21.68
C ASN A 152 26.51 8.07 -21.58
N THR A 153 26.04 6.85 -21.27
CA THR A 153 24.62 6.53 -21.16
C THR A 153 24.06 7.00 -19.84
N ASP A 154 23.09 7.90 -19.87
CA ASP A 154 22.30 8.24 -18.68
C ASP A 154 21.22 7.19 -18.44
N TRP A 155 21.57 6.15 -17.68
CA TRP A 155 20.64 5.07 -17.32
C TRP A 155 19.45 5.58 -16.49
N TYR A 156 19.66 6.62 -15.67
CA TYR A 156 18.60 7.19 -14.87
C TYR A 156 17.53 7.82 -15.77
N ASP A 157 17.92 8.75 -16.64
CA ASP A 157 16.97 9.42 -17.53
C ASP A 157 16.37 8.46 -18.58
N ALA A 158 17.04 7.35 -18.88
CA ALA A 158 16.54 6.33 -19.77
C ALA A 158 15.31 5.61 -19.20
N VAL A 159 15.30 5.32 -17.90
CA VAL A 159 14.25 4.49 -17.29
C VAL A 159 13.35 5.22 -16.31
N ILE A 160 13.72 6.42 -15.84
CA ILE A 160 12.92 7.21 -14.90
C ILE A 160 12.16 8.32 -15.62
N ARG A 161 10.87 8.42 -15.35
CA ARG A 161 10.05 9.57 -15.76
C ARG A 161 10.27 10.74 -14.82
N LYS A 162 10.38 11.93 -15.36
CA LYS A 162 10.40 13.16 -14.55
C LYS A 162 9.11 13.31 -13.75
N PHE A 163 7.98 12.96 -14.37
CA PHE A 163 6.67 13.01 -13.78
C PHE A 163 5.85 11.77 -14.18
N ALA A 164 5.19 11.18 -13.22
CA ALA A 164 4.22 10.09 -13.39
C ALA A 164 2.80 10.62 -13.14
N PRO A 165 1.82 10.33 -14.00
CA PRO A 165 0.45 10.79 -13.82
C PRO A 165 -0.26 9.98 -12.74
N GLN A 166 -1.08 10.69 -11.96
CA GLN A 166 -2.06 10.13 -11.05
C GLN A 166 -3.42 10.74 -11.33
N GLN A 167 -4.46 9.92 -11.34
CA GLN A 167 -5.84 10.33 -11.50
C GLN A 167 -6.65 9.89 -10.28
N ASN A 168 -7.54 10.76 -9.83
CA ASN A 168 -8.51 10.44 -8.78
C ASN A 168 -9.87 11.00 -9.17
N HIS A 169 -10.88 10.15 -9.20
CA HIS A 169 -12.25 10.49 -9.55
C HIS A 169 -13.17 9.90 -8.50
N ASN A 170 -14.06 10.71 -7.93
CA ASN A 170 -15.07 10.19 -7.04
C ASN A 170 -16.41 10.89 -7.21
N ILE A 171 -17.47 10.15 -6.95
CA ILE A 171 -18.84 10.64 -6.90
C ILE A 171 -19.49 10.15 -5.62
N SER A 172 -20.24 11.01 -4.97
CA SER A 172 -21.04 10.63 -3.81
C SER A 172 -22.43 11.24 -3.87
N VAL A 173 -23.40 10.54 -3.26
CA VAL A 173 -24.75 11.04 -3.04
C VAL A 173 -25.05 10.92 -1.55
N THR A 174 -25.57 12.00 -0.97
CA THR A 174 -26.04 12.03 0.41
C THR A 174 -27.43 12.62 0.47
N GLY A 175 -28.29 12.07 1.32
CA GLY A 175 -29.63 12.59 1.49
C GLY A 175 -30.44 11.80 2.52
N GLY A 176 -31.69 12.20 2.69
CA GLY A 176 -32.62 11.50 3.58
C GLY A 176 -33.70 12.38 4.14
N THR A 177 -34.37 11.83 5.11
CA THR A 177 -35.39 12.46 5.92
C THR A 177 -35.07 12.21 7.40
N GLU A 178 -35.83 12.79 8.32
CA GLU A 178 -35.70 12.47 9.74
C GLU A 178 -35.75 10.97 10.05
N LYS A 179 -36.53 10.21 9.26
CA LYS A 179 -36.71 8.75 9.46
C LYS A 179 -35.67 7.93 8.74
N THR A 180 -35.30 8.28 7.52
CA THR A 180 -34.46 7.44 6.65
C THR A 180 -33.33 8.25 6.07
N LYS A 181 -32.10 7.78 6.20
CA LYS A 181 -30.89 8.44 5.71
C LYS A 181 -30.09 7.49 4.85
N TYR A 182 -29.48 8.02 3.80
CA TYR A 182 -28.63 7.24 2.89
C TYR A 182 -27.41 8.00 2.42
N TYR A 183 -26.36 7.26 2.17
CA TYR A 183 -25.11 7.73 1.56
C TYR A 183 -24.61 6.69 0.59
N GLY A 184 -24.19 7.14 -0.59
CA GLY A 184 -23.54 6.32 -1.61
C GLY A 184 -22.23 6.98 -2.04
N TYR A 185 -21.19 6.19 -2.29
CA TYR A 185 -19.87 6.64 -2.74
C TYR A 185 -19.29 5.66 -3.74
N PHE A 186 -18.66 6.20 -4.78
CA PHE A 186 -17.78 5.47 -5.69
C PHE A 186 -16.53 6.30 -5.93
N GLY A 187 -15.36 5.69 -5.80
CA GLY A 187 -14.07 6.30 -6.05
C GLY A 187 -13.19 5.41 -6.92
N TYR A 188 -12.45 6.04 -7.84
CA TYR A 188 -11.43 5.43 -8.68
C TYR A 188 -10.13 6.21 -8.56
N ASN A 189 -9.03 5.51 -8.32
CA ASN A 189 -7.68 6.07 -8.32
C ASN A 189 -6.80 5.24 -9.24
N ARG A 190 -6.04 5.90 -10.11
CA ARG A 190 -4.99 5.30 -10.93
C ARG A 190 -3.69 6.04 -10.73
N GLN A 191 -2.61 5.30 -10.54
CA GLN A 191 -1.24 5.81 -10.41
C GLN A 191 -0.35 5.04 -11.39
N GLU A 192 0.37 5.77 -12.24
CA GLU A 192 1.42 5.20 -13.09
C GLU A 192 2.72 5.11 -12.30
N LEU A 193 3.52 4.08 -12.57
CA LEU A 193 4.87 4.00 -12.00
C LEU A 193 5.78 5.07 -12.61
N GLN A 194 6.82 5.47 -11.85
CA GLN A 194 7.80 6.46 -12.31
C GLN A 194 8.84 5.90 -13.30
N PHE A 195 8.61 4.74 -13.90
CA PHE A 195 9.52 4.09 -14.81
C PHE A 195 9.04 4.19 -16.27
N LYS A 196 9.97 4.03 -17.23
CA LYS A 196 9.75 3.98 -18.69
C LYS A 196 10.39 2.72 -19.25
N PRO A 197 9.90 2.24 -20.42
CA PRO A 197 8.51 2.20 -20.89
C PRO A 197 7.79 0.98 -20.32
N ASN A 198 6.47 0.92 -20.40
CA ASN A 198 5.63 -0.24 -20.05
C ASN A 198 5.92 -0.83 -18.66
N SER A 199 5.92 0.04 -17.66
CA SER A 199 6.31 -0.33 -16.29
C SER A 199 5.14 -0.68 -15.37
N GLY A 200 3.89 -0.69 -15.89
CA GLY A 200 2.71 -1.02 -15.12
C GLY A 200 2.08 0.15 -14.37
N HIS A 201 1.17 -0.20 -13.46
CA HIS A 201 0.32 0.77 -12.79
C HIS A 201 -0.25 0.20 -11.47
N TYR A 202 -0.89 1.08 -10.72
CA TYR A 202 -1.74 0.77 -9.59
C TYR A 202 -3.12 1.35 -9.82
N ASP A 203 -4.15 0.50 -9.81
CA ASP A 203 -5.56 0.90 -9.84
C ASP A 203 -6.24 0.57 -8.53
N ARG A 204 -7.14 1.46 -8.08
CA ARG A 204 -7.93 1.26 -6.88
C ARG A 204 -9.35 1.74 -7.07
N TYR A 205 -10.29 0.91 -6.67
CA TYR A 205 -11.73 1.17 -6.67
C TYR A 205 -12.26 1.09 -5.25
N ASN A 206 -13.04 2.10 -4.84
CA ASN A 206 -13.75 2.12 -3.57
C ASN A 206 -15.24 2.32 -3.82
N PHE A 207 -16.06 1.54 -3.13
CA PHE A 207 -17.50 1.68 -3.14
C PHE A 207 -18.02 1.64 -1.71
N GLN A 208 -19.03 2.47 -1.40
CA GLN A 208 -19.71 2.47 -0.10
C GLN A 208 -21.18 2.76 -0.26
N VAL A 209 -22.02 2.02 0.45
CA VAL A 209 -23.42 2.34 0.67
C VAL A 209 -23.70 2.31 2.16
N ASN A 210 -24.23 3.39 2.68
CA ASN A 210 -24.71 3.50 4.05
C ASN A 210 -26.21 3.79 4.02
N PHE A 211 -26.96 3.07 4.81
CA PHE A 211 -28.40 3.23 4.96
C PHE A 211 -28.82 3.06 6.40
N SER A 212 -29.68 3.95 6.91
CA SER A 212 -30.29 3.80 8.23
C SER A 212 -31.74 4.29 8.24
N THR A 213 -32.58 3.63 9.03
CA THR A 213 -34.00 4.01 9.13
C THR A 213 -34.55 3.76 10.55
N LYS A 214 -35.39 4.67 11.01
CA LYS A 214 -36.23 4.51 12.21
C LYS A 214 -37.46 3.69 11.81
N VAL A 215 -37.44 2.38 12.10
CA VAL A 215 -38.56 1.47 11.78
C VAL A 215 -39.79 1.82 12.63
N LYS A 216 -39.55 2.16 13.91
CA LYS A 216 -40.52 2.71 14.86
C LYS A 216 -39.84 3.82 15.64
N GLU A 217 -40.59 4.63 16.40
CA GLU A 217 -40.04 5.74 17.19
C GLU A 217 -38.81 5.38 18.06
N ARG A 218 -38.69 4.11 18.46
CA ARG A 218 -37.65 3.63 19.36
C ARG A 218 -36.68 2.61 18.76
N LEU A 219 -36.90 2.18 17.51
CA LEU A 219 -36.05 1.20 16.84
C LEU A 219 -35.39 1.84 15.62
N ASN A 220 -34.08 2.00 15.67
CA ASN A 220 -33.24 2.41 14.56
C ASN A 220 -32.42 1.21 14.05
N VAL A 221 -32.46 0.97 12.76
CA VAL A 221 -31.66 -0.08 12.10
C VAL A 221 -30.89 0.53 10.95
N GLY A 222 -29.74 -0.06 10.65
CA GLY A 222 -28.97 0.40 9.51
C GLY A 222 -27.92 -0.61 9.08
N MET A 223 -27.36 -0.32 7.92
CA MET A 223 -26.28 -1.10 7.33
C MET A 223 -25.27 -0.20 6.64
N ASN A 224 -24.02 -0.66 6.60
CA ASN A 224 -22.92 -0.07 5.83
C ASN A 224 -22.23 -1.20 5.07
N ILE A 225 -22.18 -1.07 3.74
CA ILE A 225 -21.45 -1.97 2.85
C ILE A 225 -20.31 -1.17 2.25
N GLN A 226 -19.09 -1.68 2.39
CA GLN A 226 -17.89 -1.12 1.78
C GLN A 226 -17.22 -2.20 0.93
N TYR A 227 -16.76 -1.82 -0.24
CA TYR A 227 -15.94 -2.64 -1.12
C TYR A 227 -14.72 -1.86 -1.55
N MET A 228 -13.56 -2.48 -1.50
CA MET A 228 -12.32 -1.97 -2.04
C MET A 228 -11.67 -3.07 -2.88
N MET A 229 -11.27 -2.71 -4.08
CA MET A 229 -10.39 -3.52 -4.93
C MET A 229 -9.16 -2.70 -5.25
N ASP A 230 -7.99 -3.30 -5.12
CA ASP A 230 -6.76 -2.76 -5.70
C ASP A 230 -6.10 -3.78 -6.63
N ASP A 231 -5.48 -3.25 -7.68
CA ASP A 231 -4.74 -3.98 -8.70
C ASP A 231 -3.35 -3.37 -8.83
N LYS A 232 -2.33 -4.15 -8.49
CA LYS A 232 -0.91 -3.78 -8.56
C LYS A 232 -0.27 -4.55 -9.68
N ASN A 233 0.00 -3.88 -10.78
CA ASN A 233 0.74 -4.46 -11.89
C ASN A 233 2.11 -3.80 -11.99
N TYR A 234 3.17 -4.51 -11.58
CA TYR A 234 4.54 -4.00 -11.51
C TYR A 234 5.48 -4.89 -12.32
N PRO A 235 6.64 -4.36 -12.79
CA PRO A 235 7.68 -5.19 -13.37
C PRO A 235 8.25 -6.16 -12.32
N SER A 236 8.64 -7.34 -12.79
CA SER A 236 9.25 -8.37 -11.93
C SER A 236 10.73 -8.12 -11.66
N GLY A 237 11.40 -7.25 -12.44
CA GLY A 237 12.84 -7.03 -12.31
C GLY A 237 13.21 -6.13 -11.14
N GLY A 238 14.38 -6.39 -10.53
CA GLY A 238 15.01 -5.50 -9.56
C GLY A 238 14.21 -5.23 -8.28
N ASP A 239 13.39 -6.16 -7.82
CA ASP A 239 12.54 -6.07 -6.63
C ASP A 239 11.54 -4.90 -6.64
N LEU A 240 11.19 -4.38 -7.82
CA LEU A 240 10.27 -3.26 -7.98
C LEU A 240 8.87 -3.53 -7.42
N TYR A 241 8.50 -4.80 -7.27
CA TYR A 241 7.26 -5.24 -6.66
C TYR A 241 7.28 -5.15 -5.11
N GLN A 242 8.46 -5.02 -4.48
CA GLN A 242 8.64 -4.82 -3.04
C GLN A 242 8.84 -3.34 -2.72
N ASP A 243 10.09 -2.88 -2.73
CA ASP A 243 10.45 -1.48 -2.46
C ASP A 243 11.41 -0.88 -3.49
N GLY A 244 11.88 -1.70 -4.44
CA GLY A 244 12.80 -1.31 -5.48
C GLY A 244 14.22 -1.02 -4.99
N THR A 245 14.59 -1.39 -3.77
CA THR A 245 15.91 -1.07 -3.20
C THR A 245 17.04 -1.60 -4.07
N ASN A 246 16.99 -2.85 -4.51
CA ASN A 246 18.02 -3.44 -5.37
C ASN A 246 18.08 -2.75 -6.74
N PHE A 247 16.95 -2.36 -7.29
CA PHE A 247 16.90 -1.63 -8.55
C PHE A 247 17.57 -0.26 -8.43
N TRP A 248 17.25 0.51 -7.37
CA TRP A 248 17.86 1.82 -7.15
C TRP A 248 19.35 1.72 -6.88
N GLN A 249 19.80 0.77 -6.08
CA GLN A 249 21.23 0.50 -5.85
C GLN A 249 21.91 0.09 -7.15
N GLY A 250 21.25 -0.76 -7.96
CA GLY A 250 21.76 -1.18 -9.25
C GLY A 250 22.00 0.00 -10.21
N ILE A 251 21.03 0.92 -10.34
CA ILE A 251 21.18 2.11 -11.18
C ILE A 251 22.30 3.03 -10.67
N ILE A 252 22.32 3.32 -9.36
CA ILE A 252 23.21 4.33 -8.79
C ILE A 252 24.66 3.84 -8.74
N TYR A 253 24.89 2.58 -8.34
CA TYR A 253 26.23 2.09 -8.04
C TYR A 253 26.79 1.13 -9.09
N SER A 254 25.94 0.37 -9.80
CA SER A 254 26.40 -0.73 -10.66
C SER A 254 26.24 -0.45 -12.14
N ALA A 255 25.11 0.13 -12.57
CA ALA A 255 24.88 0.38 -14.00
C ALA A 255 25.99 1.24 -14.60
N ASP A 256 26.66 0.69 -15.61
CA ASP A 256 27.85 1.31 -16.20
C ASP A 256 27.46 2.18 -17.40
N PRO A 257 27.71 3.50 -17.34
CA PRO A 257 27.36 4.42 -18.42
C PRO A 257 28.16 4.20 -19.71
N ARG A 258 29.19 3.38 -19.70
CA ARG A 258 29.99 3.03 -20.88
C ARG A 258 29.31 1.97 -21.78
N TYR A 259 28.23 1.37 -21.35
CA TYR A 259 27.43 0.45 -22.18
C TYR A 259 26.28 1.22 -22.88
N PRO A 260 25.92 0.81 -24.13
CA PRO A 260 24.89 1.48 -24.89
C PRO A 260 23.48 1.19 -24.33
N LEU A 261 22.57 2.15 -24.49
CA LEU A 261 21.18 2.00 -24.10
C LEU A 261 20.48 0.86 -24.85
N SER A 262 20.85 0.66 -26.10
CA SER A 262 20.30 -0.41 -26.97
C SER A 262 21.36 -0.84 -27.98
N LEU A 263 21.24 -2.08 -28.40
CA LEU A 263 22.08 -2.64 -29.46
C LEU A 263 21.50 -2.34 -30.85
N PRO A 264 22.30 -2.46 -31.95
CA PRO A 264 21.79 -2.40 -33.31
C PRO A 264 20.64 -3.37 -33.55
N ASP A 265 20.80 -4.62 -33.16
CA ASP A 265 19.70 -5.59 -33.10
C ASP A 265 18.84 -5.29 -31.85
N LYS A 266 17.62 -4.78 -32.10
CA LYS A 266 16.66 -4.42 -31.04
C LYS A 266 16.00 -5.61 -30.34
N SER A 267 16.16 -6.81 -30.86
CA SER A 267 15.69 -8.05 -30.21
C SER A 267 16.59 -8.50 -29.07
N LEU A 268 17.82 -7.98 -29.02
CA LEU A 268 18.81 -8.28 -27.98
C LEU A 268 18.83 -7.19 -26.90
N LEU A 269 18.93 -7.62 -25.65
CA LEU A 269 19.04 -6.70 -24.51
C LEU A 269 20.50 -6.28 -24.30
N SER A 270 20.71 -4.97 -24.17
CA SER A 270 22.02 -4.42 -23.89
C SER A 270 22.45 -4.73 -22.46
N TYR A 271 23.71 -5.14 -22.29
CA TYR A 271 24.33 -5.29 -20.99
C TYR A 271 24.59 -3.93 -20.35
N ALA A 272 24.44 -3.84 -19.04
CA ALA A 272 24.67 -2.60 -18.29
C ALA A 272 25.60 -2.79 -17.05
N ASN A 273 26.20 -3.97 -16.91
CA ASN A 273 27.00 -4.33 -15.73
C ASN A 273 26.27 -4.16 -14.39
N MET A 274 24.95 -4.26 -14.42
CA MET A 274 24.10 -4.22 -13.23
C MET A 274 23.96 -5.63 -12.66
N GLN A 275 24.06 -5.79 -11.33
CA GLN A 275 24.10 -7.09 -10.66
C GLN A 275 22.91 -8.00 -11.05
N ASN A 276 21.73 -7.43 -11.25
CA ASN A 276 20.52 -8.19 -11.57
C ASN A 276 20.03 -7.88 -13.00
N GLY A 277 20.93 -7.57 -13.94
CA GLY A 277 20.60 -7.40 -15.33
C GLY A 277 20.86 -5.99 -15.90
N SER A 278 19.87 -5.42 -16.55
CA SER A 278 19.92 -4.09 -17.17
C SER A 278 18.74 -3.25 -16.67
N PRO A 279 18.91 -1.94 -16.46
CA PRO A 279 17.82 -1.07 -16.03
C PRO A 279 16.60 -1.13 -16.96
N ILE A 280 16.81 -1.18 -18.28
CA ILE A 280 15.71 -1.29 -19.25
C ILE A 280 14.95 -2.59 -19.16
N TRP A 281 15.67 -3.70 -18.97
CA TRP A 281 15.03 -4.99 -18.73
C TRP A 281 14.22 -4.98 -17.44
N ALA A 282 14.80 -4.47 -16.36
CA ALA A 282 14.19 -4.52 -15.03
C ALA A 282 12.85 -3.79 -14.95
N VAL A 283 12.72 -2.63 -15.60
CA VAL A 283 11.49 -1.78 -15.52
C VAL A 283 10.41 -2.15 -16.55
N ASN A 284 10.68 -3.06 -17.48
CA ASN A 284 9.76 -3.37 -18.56
C ASN A 284 9.09 -4.72 -18.34
N ILE A 285 7.76 -4.73 -18.22
CA ILE A 285 6.94 -5.91 -18.00
C ILE A 285 7.13 -6.97 -19.10
N ASP A 286 7.27 -6.57 -20.37
CA ASP A 286 7.44 -7.52 -21.48
C ASP A 286 8.77 -8.27 -21.37
N ASN A 287 9.80 -7.62 -20.84
CA ASN A 287 11.16 -8.14 -20.75
C ASN A 287 11.42 -8.91 -19.45
N SER A 288 11.05 -8.35 -18.29
CA SER A 288 11.34 -8.94 -16.97
C SER A 288 10.20 -9.77 -16.40
N GLY A 289 9.02 -9.69 -17.02
CA GLY A 289 7.81 -10.25 -16.48
C GLY A 289 7.09 -9.27 -15.55
N TYR A 290 6.09 -9.75 -14.85
CA TYR A 290 5.19 -8.93 -14.05
C TYR A 290 4.88 -9.55 -12.67
N TYR A 291 4.54 -8.68 -11.75
CA TYR A 291 3.95 -8.95 -10.45
C TYR A 291 2.54 -8.35 -10.45
N ASP A 292 1.53 -9.18 -10.71
CA ASP A 292 0.11 -8.79 -10.78
C ASP A 292 -0.60 -9.27 -9.50
N LEU A 293 -0.88 -8.33 -8.59
CA LEU A 293 -1.53 -8.61 -7.32
C LEU A 293 -2.87 -7.90 -7.23
N LYS A 294 -3.95 -8.68 -7.18
CA LYS A 294 -5.32 -8.21 -7.00
C LYS A 294 -5.80 -8.49 -5.58
N ASN A 295 -6.18 -7.45 -4.86
CA ASN A 295 -6.78 -7.56 -3.55
C ASN A 295 -8.23 -7.09 -3.58
N ASN A 296 -9.10 -7.85 -2.94
CA ASN A 296 -10.49 -7.48 -2.73
C ASN A 296 -10.79 -7.46 -1.23
N ASN A 297 -11.51 -6.45 -0.79
CA ASN A 297 -12.02 -6.33 0.56
C ASN A 297 -13.49 -5.96 0.53
N ILE A 298 -14.33 -6.80 1.10
CA ILE A 298 -15.76 -6.55 1.29
C ILE A 298 -16.02 -6.46 2.78
N LYS A 299 -16.61 -5.36 3.23
CA LYS A 299 -17.02 -5.16 4.61
C LYS A 299 -18.52 -4.87 4.66
N PHE A 300 -19.22 -5.68 5.41
CA PHE A 300 -20.62 -5.47 5.77
C PHE A 300 -20.71 -5.13 7.26
N THR A 301 -21.44 -4.08 7.61
CA THR A 301 -21.77 -3.76 9.00
C THR A 301 -23.27 -3.55 9.10
N GLY A 302 -23.94 -4.27 9.98
CA GLY A 302 -25.34 -4.11 10.30
C GLY A 302 -25.54 -3.74 11.77
N PHE A 303 -26.46 -2.84 12.07
CA PHE A 303 -26.79 -2.50 13.46
C PHE A 303 -28.29 -2.38 13.70
N ALA A 304 -28.66 -2.63 14.94
CA ALA A 304 -29.98 -2.34 15.47
C ALA A 304 -29.84 -1.70 16.84
N GLU A 305 -30.50 -0.55 17.04
CA GLU A 305 -30.52 0.21 18.31
C GLU A 305 -31.95 0.39 18.76
N TYR A 306 -32.27 -0.03 19.98
CA TYR A 306 -33.56 0.14 20.61
C TYR A 306 -33.49 1.04 21.84
N ALA A 307 -34.24 2.14 21.84
CA ALA A 307 -34.41 3.03 23.01
C ALA A 307 -35.49 2.47 23.94
N SER A 308 -35.14 2.24 25.19
CA SER A 308 -36.09 1.70 26.20
C SER A 308 -37.31 2.62 26.37
N LYS A 309 -38.49 2.02 26.48
CA LYS A 309 -39.72 2.73 26.85
C LYS A 309 -39.92 2.82 28.36
N TYR A 310 -39.18 2.04 29.13
CA TYR A 310 -39.33 1.93 30.61
C TYR A 310 -38.28 2.72 31.38
N VAL A 311 -37.06 2.83 30.83
CA VAL A 311 -35.94 3.52 31.46
C VAL A 311 -35.48 4.62 30.51
N GLU A 312 -35.72 5.86 30.91
CA GLU A 312 -35.27 7.04 30.15
C GLU A 312 -33.75 7.07 30.06
N GLY A 313 -33.22 7.31 28.89
CA GLY A 313 -31.78 7.35 28.63
C GLY A 313 -31.13 5.98 28.35
N LEU A 314 -31.85 4.85 28.53
CA LEU A 314 -31.32 3.52 28.28
C LEU A 314 -31.55 3.08 26.82
N LYS A 315 -30.46 2.65 26.14
CA LYS A 315 -30.47 2.08 24.80
C LYS A 315 -29.76 0.74 24.77
N ALA A 316 -30.33 -0.23 24.05
CA ALA A 316 -29.68 -1.50 23.71
C ALA A 316 -29.25 -1.44 22.23
N LYS A 317 -28.01 -1.82 21.94
CA LYS A 317 -27.49 -1.85 20.56
C LYS A 317 -26.83 -3.19 20.28
N ALA A 318 -27.14 -3.76 19.11
CA ALA A 318 -26.42 -4.85 18.50
C ALA A 318 -25.73 -4.35 17.24
N ASN A 319 -24.46 -4.72 17.07
CA ASN A 319 -23.66 -4.38 15.88
C ASN A 319 -22.94 -5.65 15.41
N ILE A 320 -23.05 -5.98 14.13
CA ILE A 320 -22.41 -7.12 13.51
C ILE A 320 -21.61 -6.63 12.32
N MET A 321 -20.32 -6.93 12.29
CA MET A 321 -19.44 -6.65 11.17
C MET A 321 -18.89 -7.95 10.62
N TYR A 322 -18.96 -8.11 9.31
CA TYR A 322 -18.33 -9.20 8.58
C TYR A 322 -17.42 -8.63 7.50
N VAL A 323 -16.16 -9.04 7.50
CA VAL A 323 -15.18 -8.68 6.48
C VAL A 323 -14.75 -9.95 5.76
N TYR A 324 -14.72 -9.88 4.43
CA TYR A 324 -14.11 -10.88 3.56
C TYR A 324 -12.99 -10.23 2.76
N ASN A 325 -11.81 -10.83 2.84
CA ASN A 325 -10.64 -10.44 2.05
C ASN A 325 -10.29 -11.58 1.10
N SER A 326 -9.93 -11.25 -0.13
CA SER A 326 -9.25 -12.18 -1.03
C SER A 326 -8.09 -11.49 -1.72
N SER A 327 -7.01 -12.23 -1.93
CA SER A 327 -5.86 -11.81 -2.70
C SER A 327 -5.52 -12.87 -3.74
N PHE A 328 -5.17 -12.43 -4.94
CA PHE A 328 -4.63 -13.28 -5.98
C PHE A 328 -3.39 -12.61 -6.57
N LEU A 329 -2.27 -13.31 -6.51
CA LEU A 329 -1.00 -12.93 -7.11
C LEU A 329 -0.72 -13.85 -8.29
N LYS A 330 -0.42 -13.27 -9.46
CA LYS A 330 0.27 -13.95 -10.55
C LYS A 330 1.59 -13.23 -10.79
N TRP A 331 2.69 -13.93 -10.51
CA TRP A 331 4.04 -13.38 -10.63
C TRP A 331 4.85 -14.18 -11.63
N MET A 332 4.98 -13.61 -12.83
CA MET A 332 5.83 -14.13 -13.89
C MET A 332 7.18 -13.41 -13.86
N HIS A 333 8.25 -14.17 -13.68
CA HIS A 333 9.62 -13.69 -13.83
C HIS A 333 10.22 -14.23 -15.12
N LYS A 334 10.72 -13.35 -15.99
CA LYS A 334 11.36 -13.69 -17.25
C LYS A 334 12.86 -13.42 -17.12
N ARG A 335 13.68 -14.45 -17.28
CA ARG A 335 15.14 -14.32 -17.24
C ARG A 335 15.61 -13.42 -18.37
N GLY A 336 16.39 -12.37 -18.02
CA GLY A 336 17.07 -11.52 -18.99
C GLY A 336 18.38 -12.16 -19.47
N THR A 337 18.63 -12.11 -20.77
CA THR A 337 19.93 -12.45 -21.39
C THR A 337 20.49 -11.22 -22.06
N PHE A 338 21.71 -10.85 -21.72
CA PHE A 338 22.31 -9.57 -22.09
C PHE A 338 23.53 -9.77 -22.97
N TYR A 339 23.72 -8.83 -23.90
CA TYR A 339 24.76 -8.87 -24.91
C TYR A 339 25.53 -7.56 -24.95
N THR A 340 26.78 -7.65 -25.39
CA THR A 340 27.58 -6.53 -25.88
C THR A 340 27.69 -6.59 -27.38
N TYR A 341 28.03 -5.48 -28.04
CA TYR A 341 28.23 -5.39 -29.47
C TYR A 341 29.55 -4.69 -29.78
N GLU A 342 30.36 -5.33 -30.61
CA GLU A 342 31.62 -4.80 -31.11
C GLU A 342 31.41 -4.34 -32.54
N SER A 343 31.41 -3.02 -32.77
CA SER A 343 31.08 -2.42 -34.06
C SER A 343 32.12 -2.72 -35.14
N GLY A 344 33.39 -2.83 -34.80
CA GLY A 344 34.49 -3.10 -35.73
C GLY A 344 34.43 -4.51 -36.34
N ALA A 345 33.88 -5.48 -35.60
CA ALA A 345 33.74 -6.88 -36.00
C ALA A 345 32.31 -7.27 -36.36
N ASP A 346 31.33 -6.38 -36.19
CA ASP A 346 29.88 -6.64 -36.30
C ASP A 346 29.47 -7.90 -35.45
N LEU A 347 29.98 -7.99 -34.23
CA LEU A 347 29.87 -9.16 -33.39
C LEU A 347 29.07 -8.91 -32.12
N TYR A 348 28.05 -9.75 -31.88
CA TYR A 348 27.31 -9.79 -30.60
C TYR A 348 27.91 -10.86 -29.71
N SER A 349 28.31 -10.48 -28.50
CA SER A 349 28.88 -11.40 -27.51
C SER A 349 27.94 -11.49 -26.30
N PHE A 350 27.73 -12.72 -25.82
CA PHE A 350 27.01 -12.97 -24.60
C PHE A 350 27.77 -12.32 -23.43
N ALA A 351 27.08 -11.50 -22.64
CA ALA A 351 27.68 -10.75 -21.54
C ALA A 351 27.16 -11.19 -20.16
N GLY A 352 26.00 -11.84 -20.10
CA GLY A 352 25.44 -12.34 -18.85
C GLY A 352 23.93 -12.58 -18.90
N GLN A 353 23.43 -13.09 -17.79
CA GLN A 353 21.99 -13.30 -17.55
C GLN A 353 21.61 -12.79 -16.17
N SER A 354 20.31 -12.47 -15.98
CA SER A 354 19.76 -12.23 -14.65
C SER A 354 19.90 -13.51 -13.80
N VAL A 355 20.07 -13.35 -12.49
CA VAL A 355 20.38 -14.44 -11.56
C VAL A 355 19.26 -15.47 -11.52
N GLU A 356 18.01 -15.00 -11.39
CA GLU A 356 16.84 -15.87 -11.25
C GLU A 356 16.44 -16.53 -12.58
N PRO A 357 16.10 -17.83 -12.58
CA PRO A 357 15.50 -18.48 -13.74
C PRO A 357 14.11 -17.93 -14.02
N SER A 358 13.63 -18.09 -15.27
CA SER A 358 12.24 -17.80 -15.56
C SER A 358 11.31 -18.63 -14.70
N SER A 359 10.35 -18.00 -14.05
CA SER A 359 9.47 -18.68 -13.10
C SER A 359 8.07 -18.05 -13.09
N LEU A 360 7.07 -18.88 -12.82
CA LEU A 360 5.72 -18.44 -12.53
C LEU A 360 5.34 -18.86 -11.12
N ARG A 361 4.83 -17.91 -10.35
CA ARG A 361 4.26 -18.14 -9.03
C ARG A 361 2.84 -17.61 -8.98
N GLU A 362 1.92 -18.40 -8.42
CA GLU A 362 0.56 -18.00 -8.12
C GLU A 362 0.28 -18.21 -6.64
N ASP A 363 -0.19 -17.15 -5.98
CA ASP A 363 -0.61 -17.20 -4.59
C ASP A 363 -2.09 -16.84 -4.51
N HIS A 364 -2.84 -17.57 -3.69
CA HIS A 364 -4.21 -17.26 -3.36
C HIS A 364 -4.39 -17.17 -1.85
N GLY A 365 -4.92 -16.05 -1.38
CA GLY A 365 -5.21 -15.80 0.02
C GLY A 365 -6.69 -15.47 0.24
N THR A 366 -7.28 -15.98 1.31
CA THR A 366 -8.60 -15.58 1.78
C THR A 366 -8.58 -15.33 3.26
N GLY A 367 -9.35 -14.34 3.71
CA GLY A 367 -9.51 -14.04 5.13
C GLY A 367 -10.93 -13.61 5.45
N THR A 368 -11.44 -14.04 6.59
CA THR A 368 -12.71 -13.56 7.12
C THR A 368 -12.55 -13.03 8.53
N ASN A 369 -13.25 -11.96 8.85
CA ASN A 369 -13.32 -11.41 10.20
C ASN A 369 -14.77 -11.12 10.56
N LEU A 370 -15.29 -11.79 11.59
CA LEU A 370 -16.61 -11.56 12.16
C LEU A 370 -16.45 -10.89 13.51
N VAL A 371 -17.01 -9.70 13.67
CA VAL A 371 -17.10 -8.98 14.94
C VAL A 371 -18.55 -8.81 15.33
N GLN A 372 -18.89 -9.18 16.55
CA GLN A 372 -20.21 -9.03 17.14
C GLN A 372 -20.11 -8.21 18.42
N GLN A 373 -20.90 -7.15 18.52
CA GLN A 373 -20.94 -6.27 19.67
C GLN A 373 -22.37 -6.13 20.16
N TYR A 374 -22.60 -6.35 21.44
CA TYR A 374 -23.87 -6.15 22.11
C TYR A 374 -23.66 -5.21 23.27
N SER A 375 -24.35 -4.06 23.29
CA SER A 375 -24.15 -3.04 24.32
C SER A 375 -25.45 -2.52 24.90
N LEU A 376 -25.37 -2.17 26.18
CA LEU A 376 -26.33 -1.34 26.89
C LEU A 376 -25.67 0.00 27.15
N ASN A 377 -26.31 1.07 26.69
CA ASN A 377 -25.85 2.43 26.85
C ASN A 377 -26.88 3.21 27.67
N TYR A 378 -26.46 3.85 28.74
CA TYR A 378 -27.28 4.73 29.55
C TYR A 378 -26.73 6.15 29.47
N ASN A 379 -27.61 7.13 29.27
CA ASN A 379 -27.23 8.54 29.27
C ASN A 379 -28.40 9.37 29.76
N ARG A 380 -28.23 10.13 30.87
CA ARG A 380 -29.27 10.95 31.45
C ARG A 380 -28.73 12.16 32.19
N ASP A 381 -29.42 13.27 31.99
CA ASP A 381 -29.22 14.54 32.72
C ASP A 381 -30.34 14.74 33.74
N PHE A 382 -30.01 15.06 34.99
CA PHE A 382 -30.96 15.39 36.02
C PHE A 382 -30.36 16.29 37.11
N ASN A 383 -31.00 17.40 37.40
CA ASN A 383 -30.63 18.30 38.49
C ASN A 383 -29.14 18.73 38.51
N GLY A 384 -28.53 18.91 37.34
CA GLY A 384 -27.12 19.27 37.22
C GLY A 384 -26.15 18.07 37.34
N HIS A 385 -26.68 16.85 37.41
CA HIS A 385 -25.94 15.62 37.30
C HIS A 385 -26.05 15.04 35.89
N HIS A 386 -24.93 14.76 35.26
CA HIS A 386 -24.87 13.98 34.03
C HIS A 386 -24.26 12.59 34.33
N VAL A 387 -24.99 11.55 34.00
CA VAL A 387 -24.55 10.16 34.19
C VAL A 387 -24.57 9.45 32.85
N SER A 388 -23.43 8.90 32.42
CA SER A 388 -23.40 7.99 31.29
C SER A 388 -22.74 6.68 31.68
N GLY A 389 -23.22 5.59 31.08
CA GLY A 389 -22.70 4.24 31.32
C GLY A 389 -22.76 3.38 30.08
N LEU A 390 -21.77 2.50 29.94
CA LEU A 390 -21.69 1.49 28.89
C LEU A 390 -21.40 0.14 29.51
N ALA A 391 -22.18 -0.88 29.14
CA ALA A 391 -21.82 -2.28 29.33
C ALA A 391 -21.83 -2.94 27.95
N MET A 392 -20.72 -3.57 27.53
CA MET A 392 -20.59 -4.16 26.20
C MET A 392 -19.92 -5.53 26.25
N PHE A 393 -20.45 -6.42 25.45
CA PHE A 393 -19.85 -7.70 25.08
C PHE A 393 -19.40 -7.62 23.64
N GLU A 394 -18.15 -8.03 23.35
CA GLU A 394 -17.57 -8.09 22.03
C GLU A 394 -16.99 -9.49 21.76
N SER A 395 -17.28 -10.04 20.59
CA SER A 395 -16.64 -11.25 20.09
C SER A 395 -16.02 -10.99 18.73
N THR A 396 -14.80 -11.44 18.53
CA THR A 396 -14.08 -11.37 17.25
C THR A 396 -13.61 -12.76 16.87
N ILE A 397 -13.90 -13.17 15.62
CA ILE A 397 -13.46 -14.45 15.05
C ILE A 397 -12.79 -14.15 13.71
N ASN A 398 -11.57 -14.64 13.55
CA ASN A 398 -10.74 -14.42 12.36
C ASN A 398 -10.27 -15.76 11.79
N HIS A 399 -10.46 -15.97 10.49
CA HIS A 399 -9.96 -17.13 9.77
C HIS A 399 -9.18 -16.66 8.55
N ASN A 400 -7.96 -17.18 8.37
CA ASN A 400 -7.16 -16.92 7.20
C ASN A 400 -6.70 -18.23 6.58
N LYS A 401 -6.67 -18.27 5.26
CA LYS A 401 -6.10 -19.38 4.47
C LYS A 401 -5.30 -18.82 3.33
N ASN A 402 -4.19 -19.45 3.03
CA ASN A 402 -3.40 -19.16 1.86
C ASN A 402 -2.84 -20.44 1.26
N PHE A 403 -2.63 -20.44 -0.04
CA PHE A 403 -1.82 -21.41 -0.74
C PHE A 403 -1.04 -20.73 -1.84
N TYR A 404 0.08 -21.34 -2.23
CA TYR A 404 0.84 -20.91 -3.38
C TYR A 404 1.37 -22.11 -4.16
N THR A 405 1.65 -21.87 -5.43
CA THR A 405 2.40 -22.77 -6.29
C THR A 405 3.42 -21.98 -7.09
N LYS A 406 4.57 -22.59 -7.38
CA LYS A 406 5.63 -22.00 -8.21
C LYS A 406 6.25 -23.10 -9.07
N VAL A 407 6.53 -22.76 -10.33
CA VAL A 407 7.38 -23.56 -11.24
C VAL A 407 8.46 -22.66 -11.84
N GLN A 408 9.56 -23.26 -12.26
CA GLN A 408 10.71 -22.56 -12.84
C GLN A 408 11.13 -23.22 -14.16
N ASP A 409 12.20 -22.71 -14.76
CA ASP A 409 12.87 -23.26 -15.94
C ASP A 409 11.94 -23.42 -17.15
N PHE A 410 11.26 -22.31 -17.47
CA PHE A 410 10.44 -22.21 -18.68
C PHE A 410 11.29 -22.31 -19.94
N LYS A 411 10.97 -23.25 -20.83
CA LYS A 411 11.58 -23.36 -22.16
C LYS A 411 11.14 -22.22 -23.08
N THR A 412 9.96 -21.68 -22.86
CA THR A 412 9.41 -20.50 -23.51
C THR A 412 8.56 -19.71 -22.54
N THR A 413 8.67 -18.40 -22.56
CA THR A 413 7.85 -17.48 -21.74
C THR A 413 6.66 -16.91 -22.52
N ILE A 414 6.33 -17.47 -23.70
CA ILE A 414 5.13 -17.12 -24.47
C ILE A 414 3.88 -17.69 -23.81
N ILE A 415 4.01 -18.90 -23.21
CA ILE A 415 2.92 -19.54 -22.46
C ILE A 415 3.18 -19.28 -20.98
N GLU A 416 2.40 -18.38 -20.42
CA GLU A 416 2.52 -17.94 -19.01
C GLU A 416 1.56 -18.73 -18.11
N GLU A 417 1.69 -20.07 -18.18
CA GLU A 417 0.90 -21.03 -17.39
C GLU A 417 1.80 -22.03 -16.68
N MET A 418 1.39 -22.55 -15.52
CA MET A 418 2.18 -23.48 -14.70
C MET A 418 2.65 -24.71 -15.48
N VAL A 419 1.84 -25.20 -16.42
CA VAL A 419 2.15 -26.39 -17.24
C VAL A 419 3.34 -26.18 -18.19
N ALA A 420 3.72 -24.93 -18.48
CA ALA A 420 4.83 -24.61 -19.38
C ALA A 420 6.19 -24.57 -18.68
N GLY A 421 6.23 -24.56 -17.36
CA GLY A 421 7.46 -24.70 -16.57
C GLY A 421 7.88 -26.16 -16.41
N ASP A 422 9.09 -26.36 -15.88
CA ASP A 422 9.57 -27.70 -15.57
C ASP A 422 8.86 -28.26 -14.33
N ALA A 423 8.12 -29.36 -14.51
CA ALA A 423 7.33 -29.97 -13.42
C ALA A 423 8.22 -30.48 -12.26
N GLU A 424 9.50 -30.77 -12.50
CA GLU A 424 10.43 -31.21 -11.45
C GLU A 424 10.80 -30.03 -10.51
N THR A 425 10.61 -28.79 -10.96
CA THR A 425 10.83 -27.59 -10.16
C THR A 425 9.60 -27.14 -9.36
N ALA A 426 8.48 -27.85 -9.52
CA ALA A 426 7.21 -27.47 -8.91
C ALA A 426 7.28 -27.50 -7.38
N ILE A 427 6.99 -26.38 -6.76
CA ILE A 427 6.83 -26.26 -5.32
C ILE A 427 5.46 -25.67 -4.99
N ASN A 428 4.89 -26.11 -3.89
CA ASN A 428 3.64 -25.55 -3.38
C ASN A 428 3.67 -25.49 -1.85
N GLY A 429 2.78 -24.72 -1.30
CA GLY A 429 2.59 -24.64 0.12
C GLY A 429 1.23 -24.04 0.48
N SER A 430 0.78 -24.32 1.67
CA SER A 430 -0.46 -23.76 2.19
C SER A 430 -0.35 -23.48 3.67
N GLY A 431 -1.16 -22.55 4.16
CA GLY A 431 -1.27 -22.23 5.57
C GLY A 431 -2.68 -21.83 5.94
N SER A 432 -3.01 -22.01 7.19
CA SER A 432 -4.24 -21.46 7.77
C SER A 432 -3.97 -20.99 9.19
N SER A 433 -4.68 -19.93 9.60
CA SER A 433 -4.65 -19.43 10.97
C SER A 433 -6.06 -19.06 11.40
N ASN A 434 -6.35 -19.34 12.68
CA ASN A 434 -7.59 -18.98 13.32
C ASN A 434 -7.27 -18.17 14.57
N TYR A 435 -8.05 -17.14 14.81
CA TYR A 435 -7.93 -16.32 16.01
C TYR A 435 -9.34 -15.99 16.53
N GLY A 436 -9.53 -16.11 17.83
CA GLY A 436 -10.76 -15.73 18.49
C GLY A 436 -10.46 -14.85 19.72
N ARG A 437 -11.31 -13.88 19.96
CA ARG A 437 -11.25 -13.05 21.17
C ARG A 437 -12.65 -12.72 21.65
N VAL A 438 -12.82 -12.75 22.96
CA VAL A 438 -14.03 -12.30 23.64
C VAL A 438 -13.64 -11.22 24.63
N SER A 439 -14.43 -10.15 24.70
CA SER A 439 -14.18 -9.02 25.59
C SER A 439 -15.46 -8.60 26.30
N VAL A 440 -15.32 -8.25 27.58
CA VAL A 440 -16.37 -7.60 28.38
C VAL A 440 -15.86 -6.23 28.82
N ILE A 441 -16.66 -5.20 28.59
CA ILE A 441 -16.28 -3.81 28.78
C ILE A 441 -17.34 -3.09 29.58
N GLY A 442 -16.91 -2.38 30.61
CA GLY A 442 -17.75 -1.49 31.42
C GLY A 442 -17.13 -0.11 31.46
N ARG A 443 -17.95 0.94 31.32
CA ARG A 443 -17.55 2.32 31.51
C ARG A 443 -18.65 3.09 32.23
N LEU A 444 -18.25 3.94 33.15
CA LEU A 444 -19.11 4.86 33.86
C LEU A 444 -18.49 6.26 33.82
N ASP A 445 -19.27 7.22 33.38
CA ASP A 445 -18.91 8.65 33.41
C ASP A 445 -19.92 9.39 34.28
N TYR A 446 -19.44 10.23 35.15
CA TYR A 446 -20.24 11.11 36.00
C TYR A 446 -19.70 12.53 35.94
N ASN A 447 -20.59 13.48 35.71
CA ASN A 447 -20.27 14.90 35.71
C ASN A 447 -21.32 15.67 36.55
N TYR A 448 -20.85 16.46 37.46
CA TYR A 448 -21.69 17.36 38.27
C TYR A 448 -21.41 18.83 37.93
N ARG A 449 -22.38 19.47 37.29
CA ARG A 449 -22.38 20.91 36.93
C ARG A 449 -21.11 21.35 36.18
N ASP A 450 -20.51 20.49 35.38
CA ASP A 450 -19.25 20.73 34.66
C ASP A 450 -18.04 21.10 35.54
N LYS A 451 -18.15 20.82 36.86
CA LYS A 451 -17.09 21.12 37.84
C LYS A 451 -16.36 19.87 38.31
N TYR A 452 -17.07 18.79 38.49
CA TYR A 452 -16.51 17.55 39.00
C TYR A 452 -16.82 16.42 38.00
N MET A 453 -15.77 15.82 37.48
CA MET A 453 -15.87 14.75 36.47
C MET A 453 -15.13 13.53 36.99
N ILE A 454 -15.75 12.37 36.86
CA ILE A 454 -15.15 11.06 37.19
C ILE A 454 -15.44 10.12 36.03
N GLU A 455 -14.41 9.46 35.52
CA GLU A 455 -14.53 8.39 34.54
C GLU A 455 -13.89 7.13 35.11
N ALA A 456 -14.58 6.01 34.97
CA ALA A 456 -14.06 4.69 35.31
C ALA A 456 -14.31 3.72 34.16
N THR A 457 -13.28 3.00 33.73
CA THR A 457 -13.36 1.99 32.66
C THR A 457 -12.74 0.69 33.14
N ILE A 458 -13.42 -0.43 32.88
CA ILE A 458 -12.91 -1.77 33.07
C ILE A 458 -13.08 -2.58 31.80
N ARG A 459 -12.07 -3.35 31.44
CA ARG A 459 -12.10 -4.28 30.30
C ARG A 459 -11.42 -5.59 30.68
N GLY A 460 -12.07 -6.69 30.34
CA GLY A 460 -11.51 -8.04 30.41
C GLY A 460 -11.51 -8.66 29.03
N ASP A 461 -10.37 -9.19 28.59
CA ASP A 461 -10.17 -9.86 27.31
C ASP A 461 -9.76 -11.32 27.55
N ALA A 462 -10.30 -12.24 26.74
CA ALA A 462 -9.92 -13.64 26.65
C ALA A 462 -9.72 -14.03 25.19
N SER A 463 -8.66 -14.82 24.87
CA SER A 463 -8.32 -15.27 23.52
C SER A 463 -7.82 -16.72 23.53
#